data_07cbb129556723ca3e8281bf89690eaf
#
_entry.id   07cbb129556723ca3e8281bf89690eaf
#
_cell.length_a   1.000
_cell.length_b   1.000
_cell.length_c   1.000
_cell.angle_alpha   90.00
_cell.angle_beta   90.00
_cell.angle_gamma   90.00
#
_symmetry.space_group_name_H-M   'P 1'
#
loop_
_entity.id
_entity.type
_entity.pdbx_description
1 polymer ?
#
loop_
_entity_poly.entity_id
_entity_poly.type
_entity_poly.pdbx_seq_one_letter_code
_entity_poly.pdbx_strand_id
1 'polypeptide(L)'
;MPTTGELAFARRENEVPTEFGYPMYAEGFRRAIERVSVLNVPIEITENGVADSNDVLRPEHLMRHLWVLSEAISDGYDIKSFHHWSLMDNFEWAEGYSMRFGLYEVDFDTQERTLRSSGELYQKIIKDHMKT
;
A
#
# COMPACT_ATOMS: atom_id res chain seq x y z
N MET A 1 12.76 -23.64 23.36
CA MET A 1 12.57 -23.45 21.91
C MET A 1 11.31 -22.61 21.72
N PRO A 2 11.35 -21.39 21.26
CA PRO A 2 10.15 -20.63 20.95
C PRO A 2 9.54 -21.18 19.68
N THR A 3 8.32 -21.69 19.78
CA THR A 3 7.51 -22.23 18.70
C THR A 3 6.46 -21.20 18.28
N THR A 4 6.88 -20.06 17.83
CA THR A 4 6.00 -19.14 17.08
C THR A 4 6.85 -18.55 15.98
N GLY A 5 6.50 -18.87 14.73
CA GLY A 5 7.12 -18.29 13.56
C GLY A 5 6.73 -16.84 13.38
N GLU A 6 7.08 -16.00 14.34
CA GLU A 6 7.14 -14.56 14.10
C GLU A 6 8.29 -14.33 13.12
N LEU A 7 7.94 -14.01 11.89
CA LEU A 7 8.85 -13.37 10.97
C LEU A 7 9.23 -12.02 11.58
N ALA A 8 10.27 -12.00 12.42
CA ALA A 8 10.82 -10.79 12.97
C ALA A 8 11.50 -10.04 11.84
N PHE A 9 10.79 -9.12 11.19
CA PHE A 9 11.40 -8.17 10.29
C PHE A 9 12.39 -7.31 11.08
N ALA A 10 13.63 -7.23 10.62
CA ALA A 10 14.62 -6.34 11.21
C ALA A 10 14.09 -4.91 11.12
N ARG A 11 13.82 -4.30 12.28
CA ARG A 11 13.36 -2.91 12.38
C ARG A 11 14.56 -1.98 12.47
N ARG A 12 14.51 -0.88 11.72
CA ARG A 12 15.40 0.25 11.95
C ARG A 12 14.80 1.15 13.05
N GLU A 13 15.67 1.87 13.73
CA GLU A 13 15.25 2.89 14.68
C GLU A 13 14.35 3.91 13.94
N ASN A 14 13.16 4.21 14.49
CA ASN A 14 12.14 5.11 13.94
C ASN A 14 11.26 4.56 12.78
N GLU A 15 11.31 3.27 12.46
CA GLU A 15 10.34 2.68 11.52
C GLU A 15 8.98 2.48 12.18
N VAL A 16 7.91 2.89 11.49
CA VAL A 16 6.52 2.68 11.93
C VAL A 16 6.07 1.29 11.46
N PRO A 17 5.79 0.36 12.39
CA PRO A 17 5.30 -0.97 12.04
C PRO A 17 3.84 -0.90 11.58
N THR A 18 3.48 -1.73 10.61
CA THR A 18 2.11 -1.98 10.20
C THR A 18 1.49 -3.09 11.03
N GLU A 19 0.17 -3.29 10.94
CA GLU A 19 -0.52 -4.40 11.60
C GLU A 19 -0.02 -5.77 11.12
N PHE A 20 0.46 -5.87 9.88
CA PHE A 20 1.05 -7.08 9.32
C PHE A 20 2.49 -7.34 9.79
N GLY A 21 3.12 -6.38 10.50
CA GLY A 21 4.44 -6.52 11.12
C GLY A 21 5.61 -5.96 10.32
N TYR A 22 5.49 -5.70 9.03
CA TYR A 22 6.54 -5.02 8.27
C TYR A 22 6.44 -3.49 8.41
N PRO A 23 7.56 -2.76 8.30
CA PRO A 23 7.56 -1.31 8.43
C PRO A 23 7.02 -0.62 7.19
N MET A 24 6.50 0.61 7.35
CA MET A 24 6.26 1.52 6.24
C MET A 24 7.60 2.02 5.69
N TYR A 25 7.91 1.66 4.43
CA TYR A 25 9.22 1.95 3.85
C TYR A 25 9.12 2.34 2.36
N ALA A 26 8.81 3.60 2.09
CA ALA A 26 8.63 4.09 0.73
C ALA A 26 9.93 4.07 -0.12
N GLU A 27 11.11 4.25 0.50
CA GLU A 27 12.38 4.12 -0.19
C GLU A 27 12.61 2.69 -0.72
N GLY A 28 12.06 1.68 -0.03
CA GLY A 28 12.07 0.30 -0.50
C GLY A 28 11.30 0.14 -1.80
N PHE A 29 10.17 0.83 -1.92
CA PHE A 29 9.37 0.87 -3.15
C PHE A 29 10.16 1.52 -4.31
N ARG A 30 10.86 2.64 -4.06
CA ARG A 30 11.75 3.26 -5.04
C ARG A 30 12.81 2.28 -5.53
N ARG A 31 13.51 1.62 -4.61
CA ARG A 31 14.55 0.63 -4.93
C ARG A 31 14.02 -0.57 -5.72
N ALA A 32 12.77 -0.98 -5.45
CA ALA A 32 12.12 -2.04 -6.22
C ALA A 32 11.90 -1.62 -7.68
N ILE A 33 11.41 -0.39 -7.91
CA ILE A 33 11.25 0.18 -9.26
C ILE A 33 12.61 0.22 -9.98
N GLU A 34 13.65 0.75 -9.35
CA GLU A 34 15.00 0.83 -9.91
C GLU A 34 15.56 -0.55 -10.28
N ARG A 35 15.33 -1.54 -9.42
CA ARG A 35 15.81 -2.91 -9.66
C ARG A 35 15.10 -3.59 -10.83
N VAL A 36 13.80 -3.36 -10.99
CA VAL A 36 13.02 -3.95 -12.10
C VAL A 36 13.29 -3.23 -13.42
N SER A 37 13.58 -1.93 -13.39
CA SER A 37 13.79 -1.11 -14.58
C SER A 37 14.96 -1.58 -15.47
N VAL A 38 15.91 -2.34 -14.92
CA VAL A 38 17.01 -2.93 -15.70
C VAL A 38 16.55 -3.91 -16.78
N LEU A 39 15.32 -4.39 -16.68
CA LEU A 39 14.70 -5.27 -17.68
C LEU A 39 14.29 -4.53 -18.96
N ASN A 40 14.29 -3.20 -18.95
CA ASN A 40 13.95 -2.33 -20.09
C ASN A 40 12.56 -2.62 -20.68
N VAL A 41 11.58 -2.91 -19.84
CA VAL A 41 10.17 -3.12 -20.18
C VAL A 41 9.29 -2.18 -19.37
N PRO A 42 8.07 -1.84 -19.86
CA PRO A 42 7.12 -1.07 -19.07
C PRO A 42 6.82 -1.73 -17.71
N ILE A 43 6.67 -0.91 -16.68
CA ILE A 43 6.43 -1.34 -15.30
C ILE A 43 4.97 -1.06 -14.94
N GLU A 44 4.32 -2.02 -14.36
CA GLU A 44 3.00 -1.86 -13.73
C GLU A 44 3.09 -2.19 -12.24
N ILE A 45 2.60 -1.29 -11.40
CA ILE A 45 2.46 -1.54 -9.97
C ILE A 45 1.10 -2.18 -9.74
N THR A 46 1.09 -3.48 -9.64
CA THR A 46 -0.14 -4.28 -9.56
C THR A 46 -0.76 -4.28 -8.17
N GLU A 47 0.06 -4.10 -7.13
CA GLU A 47 -0.38 -4.05 -5.74
C GLU A 47 0.54 -3.16 -4.91
N ASN A 48 -0.05 -2.26 -4.13
CA ASN A 48 0.65 -1.45 -3.13
C ASN A 48 -0.35 -1.03 -2.06
N GLY A 49 -0.13 -1.42 -0.81
CA GLY A 49 -1.06 -1.14 0.27
C GLY A 49 -0.49 -1.47 1.64
N VAL A 50 -1.27 -1.24 2.66
CA VAL A 50 -0.91 -1.46 4.07
C VAL A 50 -2.09 -1.98 4.87
N ALA A 51 -1.84 -2.96 5.75
CA ALA A 51 -2.82 -3.39 6.74
C ALA A 51 -2.94 -2.33 7.83
N ASP A 52 -4.13 -1.78 7.98
CA ASP A 52 -4.41 -0.70 8.92
C ASP A 52 -5.93 -0.62 9.15
N SER A 53 -6.39 -1.27 10.20
CA SER A 53 -7.81 -1.38 10.53
C SER A 53 -8.45 -0.03 10.86
N ASN A 54 -7.66 0.90 11.41
CA ASN A 54 -8.14 2.19 11.90
C ASN A 54 -7.95 3.35 10.91
N ASP A 55 -7.38 3.08 9.74
CA ASP A 55 -7.10 4.08 8.70
C ASP A 55 -6.19 5.26 9.17
N VAL A 56 -5.29 4.99 10.11
CA VAL A 56 -4.36 5.98 10.67
C VAL A 56 -3.07 6.09 9.84
N LEU A 57 -2.56 4.94 9.40
CA LEU A 57 -1.29 4.84 8.65
C LEU A 57 -1.50 4.91 7.13
N ARG A 58 -2.64 4.43 6.64
CA ARG A 58 -2.90 4.30 5.19
C ARG A 58 -2.86 5.63 4.44
N PRO A 59 -3.40 6.76 4.96
CA PRO A 59 -3.26 8.04 4.27
C PRO A 59 -1.79 8.44 4.05
N GLU A 60 -0.95 8.31 5.07
CA GLU A 60 0.47 8.61 4.98
C GLU A 60 1.21 7.63 4.05
N HIS A 61 0.89 6.34 4.13
CA HIS A 61 1.43 5.32 3.23
C HIS A 61 1.13 5.66 1.76
N LEU A 62 -0.12 5.98 1.44
CA LEU A 62 -0.53 6.40 0.09
C LEU A 62 0.27 7.61 -0.38
N MET A 63 0.32 8.66 0.41
CA MET A 63 1.01 9.90 0.05
C MET A 63 2.49 9.65 -0.22
N ARG A 64 3.18 8.92 0.64
CA ARG A 64 4.62 8.63 0.49
C ARG A 64 4.90 7.76 -0.74
N HIS A 65 4.09 6.73 -0.99
CA HIS A 65 4.30 5.84 -2.13
C HIS A 65 3.95 6.50 -3.46
N LEU A 66 2.88 7.29 -3.52
CA LEU A 66 2.53 8.07 -4.70
C LEU A 66 3.55 9.19 -4.98
N TRP A 67 4.13 9.80 -3.93
CA TRP A 67 5.26 10.71 -4.09
C TRP A 67 6.46 10.02 -4.74
N VAL A 68 6.89 8.88 -4.22
CA VAL A 68 7.99 8.08 -4.78
C VAL A 68 7.70 7.68 -6.22
N LEU A 69 6.45 7.31 -6.53
CA LEU A 69 6.01 6.99 -7.88
C LEU A 69 6.17 8.18 -8.82
N SER A 70 5.71 9.36 -8.40
CA SER A 70 5.82 10.61 -9.16
C SER A 70 7.27 10.98 -9.45
N GLU A 71 8.14 10.89 -8.46
CA GLU A 71 9.59 11.11 -8.61
C GLU A 71 10.20 10.11 -9.62
N ALA A 72 9.83 8.83 -9.50
CA ALA A 72 10.33 7.82 -10.42
C ALA A 72 9.91 8.10 -11.87
N ILE A 73 8.66 8.49 -12.13
CA ILE A 73 8.19 8.88 -13.45
C ILE A 73 8.95 10.11 -13.96
N SER A 74 9.17 11.10 -13.10
CA SER A 74 9.94 12.30 -13.43
C SER A 74 11.40 12.02 -13.79
N ASP A 75 11.97 10.98 -13.16
CA ASP A 75 13.33 10.49 -13.45
C ASP A 75 13.40 9.62 -14.72
N GLY A 76 12.27 9.38 -15.39
CA GLY A 76 12.20 8.70 -16.68
C GLY A 76 11.93 7.21 -16.62
N TYR A 77 11.55 6.65 -15.47
CA TYR A 77 11.11 5.26 -15.39
C TYR A 77 9.77 5.05 -16.10
N ASP A 78 9.67 4.04 -16.94
CA ASP A 78 8.48 3.76 -17.74
C ASP A 78 7.39 3.04 -16.95
N ILE A 79 6.72 3.77 -16.06
CA ILE A 79 5.65 3.25 -15.21
C ILE A 79 4.29 3.57 -15.83
N LYS A 80 3.48 2.54 -16.08
CA LYS A 80 2.19 2.64 -16.79
C LYS A 80 0.98 2.68 -15.90
N SER A 81 1.02 2.01 -14.74
CA SER A 81 -0.12 1.94 -13.85
C SER A 81 0.28 1.77 -12.38
N PHE A 82 -0.63 2.17 -11.51
CA PHE A 82 -0.54 1.95 -10.07
C PHE A 82 -1.90 1.48 -9.56
N HIS A 83 -1.90 0.36 -8.85
CA HIS A 83 -3.10 -0.21 -8.23
C HIS A 83 -2.89 -0.32 -6.72
N HIS A 84 -3.81 0.29 -5.97
CA HIS A 84 -3.82 0.16 -4.52
C HIS A 84 -4.34 -1.21 -4.12
N TRP A 85 -3.64 -1.89 -3.21
CA TRP A 85 -4.15 -3.06 -2.51
C TRP A 85 -4.69 -2.67 -1.14
N SER A 86 -6.03 -2.72 -0.90
CA SER A 86 -7.04 -3.19 -1.84
C SER A 86 -8.21 -2.21 -1.89
N LEU A 87 -9.13 -2.40 -2.84
CA LEU A 87 -10.34 -1.58 -2.94
C LEU A 87 -11.20 -1.70 -1.70
N MET A 88 -11.40 -2.91 -1.18
CA MET A 88 -12.18 -3.20 0.00
C MET A 88 -11.51 -4.27 0.84
N ASP A 89 -11.83 -4.30 2.14
CA ASP A 89 -11.38 -5.37 3.02
C ASP A 89 -11.80 -6.74 2.48
N ASN A 90 -10.90 -7.72 2.60
CA ASN A 90 -11.12 -9.04 2.03
C ASN A 90 -10.42 -10.13 2.85
N PHE A 91 -10.47 -11.36 2.38
CA PHE A 91 -9.83 -12.51 2.99
C PHE A 91 -8.32 -12.53 2.70
N GLU A 92 -7.50 -12.37 3.74
CA GLU A 92 -6.03 -12.35 3.65
C GLU A 92 -5.43 -13.71 4.00
N TRP A 93 -5.65 -14.70 3.17
CA TRP A 93 -5.08 -16.06 3.27
C TRP A 93 -5.06 -16.61 4.72
N ALA A 94 -3.88 -16.88 5.28
CA ALA A 94 -3.72 -17.43 6.62
C ALA A 94 -4.19 -16.49 7.74
N GLU A 95 -4.25 -15.19 7.48
CA GLU A 95 -4.71 -14.16 8.42
C GLU A 95 -6.25 -14.03 8.46
N GLY A 96 -6.94 -14.68 7.53
CA GLY A 96 -8.40 -14.61 7.43
C GLY A 96 -8.88 -13.19 7.17
N TYR A 97 -9.84 -12.71 7.96
CA TYR A 97 -10.42 -11.38 7.85
C TYR A 97 -9.84 -10.35 8.83
N SER A 98 -8.78 -10.69 9.56
CA SER A 98 -8.21 -9.81 10.59
C SER A 98 -7.41 -8.64 10.00
N MET A 99 -6.71 -8.86 8.88
CA MET A 99 -5.92 -7.82 8.21
C MET A 99 -6.79 -6.99 7.26
N ARG A 100 -6.82 -5.69 7.48
CA ARG A 100 -7.69 -4.75 6.79
C ARG A 100 -6.88 -3.87 5.84
N PHE A 101 -6.94 -4.14 4.53
CA PHE A 101 -6.21 -3.39 3.50
C PHE A 101 -7.10 -2.42 2.69
N GLY A 102 -8.41 -2.51 2.86
CA GLY A 102 -9.37 -1.83 2.00
C GLY A 102 -9.39 -0.31 2.10
N LEU A 103 -9.60 0.37 0.98
CA LEU A 103 -10.07 1.75 0.96
C LEU A 103 -11.51 1.84 1.46
N TYR A 104 -12.27 0.76 1.27
CA TYR A 104 -13.57 0.56 1.90
C TYR A 104 -13.43 -0.43 3.05
N GLU A 105 -13.94 -0.05 4.21
CA GLU A 105 -14.21 -0.96 5.30
C GLU A 105 -15.38 -1.87 4.93
N VAL A 106 -15.26 -3.15 5.26
CA VAL A 106 -16.35 -4.12 5.08
C VAL A 106 -16.78 -4.68 6.43
N ASP A 107 -18.05 -4.52 6.73
CA ASP A 107 -18.72 -5.30 7.77
C ASP A 107 -19.05 -6.67 7.16
N PHE A 108 -18.35 -7.71 7.59
CA PHE A 108 -18.50 -9.04 6.99
C PHE A 108 -19.79 -9.76 7.38
N ASP A 109 -20.49 -9.31 8.42
CA ASP A 109 -21.78 -9.87 8.83
C ASP A 109 -22.92 -9.28 7.99
N THR A 110 -22.90 -7.97 7.77
CA THR A 110 -23.94 -7.25 7.01
C THR A 110 -23.60 -7.04 5.55
N GLN A 111 -22.34 -7.18 5.18
CA GLN A 111 -21.79 -6.86 3.85
C GLN A 111 -21.86 -5.36 3.50
N GLU A 112 -22.06 -4.50 4.48
CA GLU A 112 -22.00 -3.05 4.30
C GLU A 112 -20.56 -2.61 4.03
N ARG A 113 -20.41 -1.62 3.14
CA ARG A 113 -19.11 -1.06 2.75
C ARG A 113 -19.10 0.44 3.01
N THR A 114 -18.15 0.88 3.81
CA THR A 114 -17.98 2.29 4.18
C THR A 114 -16.65 2.80 3.66
N LEU A 115 -16.67 3.89 2.88
CA LEU A 115 -15.44 4.51 2.37
C LEU A 115 -14.63 5.12 3.52
N ARG A 116 -13.35 4.75 3.62
CA ARG A 116 -12.41 5.31 4.59
C ARG A 116 -11.86 6.66 4.12
N SER A 117 -11.30 7.43 5.04
CA SER A 117 -10.64 8.71 4.74
C SER A 117 -9.51 8.58 3.73
N SER A 118 -8.75 7.48 3.80
CA SER A 118 -7.72 7.16 2.79
C SER A 118 -8.32 6.95 1.40
N GLY A 119 -9.50 6.38 1.31
CA GLY A 119 -10.23 6.22 0.04
C GLY A 119 -10.68 7.55 -0.54
N GLU A 120 -11.18 8.46 0.29
CA GLU A 120 -11.50 9.83 -0.13
C GLU A 120 -10.27 10.60 -0.62
N LEU A 121 -9.15 10.46 0.12
CA LEU A 121 -7.85 11.03 -0.27
C LEU A 121 -7.40 10.51 -1.63
N TYR A 122 -7.43 9.19 -1.83
CA TYR A 122 -7.01 8.57 -3.09
C TYR A 122 -7.91 9.00 -4.26
N GLN A 123 -9.22 9.05 -4.05
CA GLN A 123 -10.17 9.56 -5.04
C GLN A 123 -9.86 11.01 -5.43
N LYS A 124 -9.53 11.86 -4.45
CA LYS A 124 -9.16 13.25 -4.69
C LYS A 124 -7.90 13.35 -5.53
N ILE A 125 -6.85 12.60 -5.19
CA ILE A 125 -5.58 12.57 -5.94
C ILE A 125 -5.83 12.18 -7.40
N ILE A 126 -6.60 11.12 -7.66
CA ILE A 126 -6.94 10.68 -9.01
C ILE A 126 -7.67 11.79 -9.78
N LYS A 127 -8.70 12.41 -9.18
CA LYS A 127 -9.47 13.49 -9.81
C LYS A 127 -8.63 14.71 -10.14
N ASP A 128 -7.68 15.06 -9.28
CA ASP A 128 -6.82 16.22 -9.49
C ASP A 128 -5.81 15.96 -10.63
N HIS A 129 -5.33 14.73 -10.79
CA HIS A 129 -4.44 14.34 -11.91
C HIS A 129 -5.17 14.21 -13.25
N MET A 130 -6.45 13.88 -13.25
CA MET A 130 -7.25 13.80 -14.51
C MET A 130 -7.59 15.16 -15.11
N LYS A 131 -7.35 16.26 -14.39
CA LYS A 131 -7.64 17.64 -14.85
C LYS A 131 -6.45 18.32 -15.54
N THR A 132 -5.30 17.66 -15.54
CA THR A 132 -4.06 18.10 -16.19
C THR A 132 -3.85 17.38 -17.49
#